data_d692cc709503956996757776b1dd3f7a
#
_entry.id   d692cc709503956996757776b1dd3f7a
#
_cell.length_a   1.000
_cell.length_b   1.000
_cell.length_c   1.000
_cell.angle_alpha   90.00
_cell.angle_beta   90.00
_cell.angle_gamma   90.00
#
_symmetry.space_group_name_H-M   'P 1'
#
loop_
_entity.id
_entity.type
_entity.pdbx_description
1 polymer ?
#
loop_
_entity_poly.entity_id
_entity_poly.type
_entity_poly.pdbx_seq_one_letter_code
_entity_poly.pdbx_strand_id
1 'polypeptide(L)'
;MKHIVLSFALIILLCSCTSNASKSTITKEMAYEGVSNYCHSAYDWTVAEDNPDIMTLEMGEETDSAYQVVFRSYTGALVYFNVDKTSGSTKMVEYVPTLDIKNDAGTINLFDYI
;
A
#
# COMPACT_ATOMS: atom_id res chain seq x y z
N MET A 1 22.51 -42.20 22.47
CA MET A 1 22.59 -41.57 22.69
C MET A 1 22.83 -40.43 22.24
N LYS A 2 23.23 -39.97 22.07
CA LYS A 2 23.59 -38.91 21.62
C LYS A 2 23.00 -38.43 20.48
N HIS A 3 22.71 -39.07 19.71
CA HIS A 3 22.29 -38.69 18.53
C HIS A 3 21.17 -37.87 18.61
N ILE A 4 20.51 -38.08 19.30
CA ILE A 4 19.40 -37.40 19.52
C ILE A 4 19.64 -36.05 19.28
N VAL A 5 20.56 -35.68 19.79
CA VAL A 5 20.97 -34.45 19.68
C VAL A 5 20.81 -33.88 18.37
N LEU A 6 21.21 -34.54 17.45
CA LEU A 6 21.17 -34.00 16.24
C LEU A 6 19.89 -33.51 15.93
N SER A 7 19.00 -34.14 16.27
CA SER A 7 17.72 -33.74 15.84
C SER A 7 17.48 -32.32 16.08
N PHE A 8 17.91 -31.88 17.17
CA PHE A 8 17.61 -30.58 17.49
C PHE A 8 18.23 -29.69 16.50
N ALA A 9 19.18 -30.09 15.94
CA ALA A 9 19.90 -29.25 15.06
C ALA A 9 18.93 -28.83 14.00
N LEU A 10 18.08 -29.65 13.64
CA LEU A 10 17.20 -29.35 12.66
C LEU A 10 16.39 -28.21 12.96
N ILE A 11 15.91 -28.17 14.03
CA ILE A 11 15.10 -27.13 14.41
C ILE A 11 15.68 -25.84 14.10
N ILE A 12 16.85 -25.68 14.35
CA ILE A 12 17.51 -24.50 14.10
C ILE A 12 17.26 -24.00 12.74
N LEU A 13 17.21 -24.83 11.85
CA LEU A 13 17.05 -24.44 10.50
C LEU A 13 15.81 -23.66 10.32
N LEU A 14 14.82 -23.99 11.00
CA LEU A 14 13.59 -23.33 10.85
C LEU A 14 13.73 -21.87 11.11
N CYS A 15 14.48 -21.54 12.03
CA CYS A 15 14.65 -20.17 12.40
C CYS A 15 15.18 -19.37 11.26
N SER A 16 16.07 -19.92 10.54
CA SER A 16 16.64 -19.13 9.48
C SER A 16 15.60 -18.89 8.40
N CYS A 17 14.66 -19.74 8.26
CA CYS A 17 13.68 -19.54 7.23
C CYS A 17 12.81 -18.35 7.53
N THR A 18 12.54 -18.13 8.76
CA THR A 18 11.67 -17.03 9.08
C THR A 18 12.26 -15.72 8.70
N SER A 19 13.52 -15.59 8.72
CA SER A 19 14.11 -14.31 8.42
C SER A 19 13.81 -13.89 6.99
N ASN A 20 13.53 -14.81 6.13
CA ASN A 20 13.26 -14.45 4.77
C ASN A 20 11.89 -13.84 4.62
N ALA A 21 10.97 -14.24 5.41
CA ALA A 21 9.63 -13.75 5.31
C ALA A 21 9.50 -12.31 5.70
N SER A 22 10.48 -11.77 6.36
CA SER A 22 10.37 -10.41 6.82
C SER A 22 10.66 -9.39 5.75
N LYS A 23 11.08 -9.80 4.56
CA LYS A 23 11.44 -8.87 3.57
C LYS A 23 10.34 -8.00 3.06
N SER A 24 9.20 -8.49 2.85
CA SER A 24 8.12 -7.67 2.35
C SER A 24 6.88 -8.08 3.11
N THR A 25 6.44 -7.26 4.02
CA THR A 25 5.32 -7.58 4.87
C THR A 25 4.00 -7.10 4.28
N ILE A 26 4.04 -6.23 3.31
CA ILE A 26 2.84 -5.63 2.75
C ILE A 26 2.54 -6.23 1.39
N THR A 27 1.31 -6.71 1.22
CA THR A 27 0.88 -7.26 -0.05
C THR A 27 0.18 -6.18 -0.88
N LYS A 28 -0.04 -6.48 -2.14
CA LYS A 28 -0.74 -5.56 -3.03
C LYS A 28 -2.14 -5.31 -2.50
N GLU A 29 -2.81 -6.35 -2.00
CA GLU A 29 -4.14 -6.24 -1.47
C GLU A 29 -4.19 -5.35 -0.22
N MET A 30 -3.20 -5.46 0.62
CA MET A 30 -3.10 -4.62 1.81
C MET A 30 -2.92 -3.16 1.40
N ALA A 31 -2.09 -2.91 0.41
CA ALA A 31 -1.84 -1.56 -0.06
C ALA A 31 -3.14 -0.95 -0.60
N TYR A 32 -3.87 -1.71 -1.39
CA TYR A 32 -5.12 -1.23 -1.96
C TYR A 32 -6.15 -0.98 -0.85
N GLU A 33 -6.29 -1.90 0.08
CA GLU A 33 -7.24 -1.78 1.16
C GLU A 33 -6.95 -0.57 2.03
N GLY A 34 -5.71 -0.39 2.43
CA GLY A 34 -5.34 0.74 3.28
C GLY A 34 -5.59 2.08 2.60
N VAL A 35 -5.20 2.18 1.33
CA VAL A 35 -5.42 3.41 0.59
C VAL A 35 -6.93 3.64 0.38
N SER A 36 -7.68 2.59 0.10
CA SER A 36 -9.12 2.69 -0.05
C SER A 36 -9.77 3.20 1.23
N ASN A 37 -9.39 2.66 2.37
CA ASN A 37 -9.93 3.08 3.65
C ASN A 37 -9.58 4.56 3.93
N TYR A 38 -8.37 4.96 3.62
CA TYR A 38 -7.96 6.33 3.79
C TYR A 38 -8.83 7.24 2.91
N CYS A 39 -8.98 6.90 1.65
CA CYS A 39 -9.75 7.73 0.72
C CYS A 39 -11.21 7.82 1.13
N HIS A 40 -11.79 6.74 1.65
CA HIS A 40 -13.18 6.78 2.10
C HIS A 40 -13.35 7.64 3.36
N SER A 41 -12.30 7.81 4.15
CA SER A 41 -12.37 8.66 5.31
C SER A 41 -12.04 10.12 4.99
N ALA A 42 -11.20 10.35 3.99
CA ALA A 42 -10.68 11.68 3.69
C ALA A 42 -11.49 12.44 2.65
N TYR A 43 -12.22 11.73 1.80
CA TYR A 43 -12.95 12.35 0.70
C TYR A 43 -14.44 12.02 0.77
N ASP A 44 -15.25 12.88 0.17
CA ASP A 44 -16.70 12.71 0.16
C ASP A 44 -17.08 11.87 -1.07
N TRP A 45 -17.59 10.67 -0.83
CA TRP A 45 -17.96 9.76 -1.90
C TRP A 45 -19.44 9.85 -2.28
N THR A 46 -20.19 10.71 -1.63
CA THR A 46 -21.63 10.84 -1.94
C THR A 46 -21.83 11.31 -3.36
N VAL A 47 -20.89 12.08 -3.89
CA VAL A 47 -20.99 12.57 -5.27
C VAL A 47 -20.90 11.42 -6.26
N ALA A 48 -20.36 10.28 -5.86
CA ALA A 48 -20.21 9.12 -6.74
C ALA A 48 -21.40 8.15 -6.62
N GLU A 49 -22.36 8.41 -5.76
CA GLU A 49 -23.50 7.52 -5.60
C GLU A 49 -24.33 7.41 -6.86
N ASP A 50 -24.56 8.54 -7.52
CA ASP A 50 -25.33 8.55 -8.75
C ASP A 50 -24.47 8.38 -9.98
N ASN A 51 -23.17 8.50 -9.86
CA ASN A 51 -22.25 8.40 -10.97
C ASN A 51 -20.97 7.72 -10.48
N PRO A 52 -20.97 6.40 -10.33
CA PRO A 52 -19.86 5.67 -9.72
C PRO A 52 -18.52 5.81 -10.45
N ASP A 53 -18.54 6.12 -11.73
CA ASP A 53 -17.30 6.23 -12.49
C ASP A 53 -16.59 7.56 -12.31
N ILE A 54 -17.20 8.51 -11.58
CA ILE A 54 -16.60 9.82 -11.43
C ILE A 54 -15.45 9.82 -10.43
N MET A 55 -15.41 8.84 -9.54
CA MET A 55 -14.30 8.66 -8.60
C MET A 55 -13.81 7.23 -8.72
N THR A 56 -12.52 7.03 -8.87
CA THR A 56 -11.96 5.70 -9.06
C THR A 56 -10.75 5.44 -8.19
N LEU A 57 -10.52 4.19 -7.87
CA LEU A 57 -9.35 3.73 -7.15
C LEU A 57 -8.82 2.53 -7.89
N GLU A 58 -7.57 2.55 -8.29
CA GLU A 58 -6.99 1.43 -8.99
C GLU A 58 -5.49 1.30 -8.74
N MET A 59 -4.96 0.11 -8.96
CA MET A 59 -3.53 -0.10 -8.81
C MET A 59 -2.78 0.54 -9.96
N GLY A 60 -1.70 1.23 -9.64
CA GLY A 60 -0.81 1.81 -10.62
C GLY A 60 0.43 0.94 -10.80
N GLU A 61 1.56 1.58 -11.01
CA GLU A 61 2.80 0.87 -11.23
C GLU A 61 3.34 0.26 -9.95
N GLU A 62 4.03 -0.84 -10.08
CA GLU A 62 4.70 -1.46 -8.95
C GLU A 62 6.20 -1.43 -9.21
N THR A 63 6.98 -1.07 -8.19
CA THR A 63 8.43 -1.14 -8.26
C THR A 63 8.90 -2.19 -7.25
N ASP A 64 10.20 -2.41 -7.18
CA ASP A 64 10.76 -3.37 -6.22
C ASP A 64 10.47 -2.95 -4.79
N SER A 65 10.33 -1.68 -4.52
CA SER A 65 10.19 -1.15 -3.16
C SER A 65 8.81 -0.61 -2.84
N ALA A 66 7.95 -0.40 -3.82
CA ALA A 66 6.68 0.25 -3.57
C ALA A 66 5.53 -0.23 -4.45
N TYR A 67 4.33 -0.19 -3.90
CA TYR A 67 3.11 -0.32 -4.67
C TYR A 67 2.55 1.08 -4.89
N GLN A 68 1.96 1.33 -6.03
CA GLN A 68 1.28 2.59 -6.27
C GLN A 68 -0.22 2.33 -6.41
N VAL A 69 -1.02 3.13 -5.69
CA VAL A 69 -2.48 3.11 -5.83
C VAL A 69 -2.88 4.49 -6.31
N VAL A 70 -3.74 4.57 -7.30
CA VAL A 70 -4.14 5.85 -7.90
C VAL A 70 -5.59 6.13 -7.60
N PHE A 71 -5.84 7.26 -6.96
CA PHE A 71 -7.20 7.72 -6.68
C PHE A 71 -7.50 8.88 -7.62
N ARG A 72 -8.66 8.81 -8.29
CA ARG A 72 -9.13 9.94 -9.10
C ARG A 72 -10.33 10.55 -8.39
N SER A 73 -10.23 11.82 -8.02
CA SER A 73 -11.31 12.51 -7.35
C SER A 73 -12.36 12.99 -8.35
N TYR A 74 -13.49 13.42 -7.85
CA TYR A 74 -14.57 13.86 -8.73
C TYR A 74 -14.19 15.11 -9.54
N THR A 75 -13.18 15.83 -9.15
CA THR A 75 -12.72 17.00 -9.89
C THR A 75 -11.78 16.61 -11.02
N GLY A 76 -11.39 15.35 -11.11
CA GLY A 76 -10.42 14.90 -12.09
C GLY A 76 -8.98 14.95 -11.60
N ALA A 77 -8.73 15.47 -10.42
CA ALA A 77 -7.40 15.45 -9.85
C ALA A 77 -7.05 14.02 -9.44
N LEU A 78 -5.79 13.65 -9.62
CA LEU A 78 -5.31 12.33 -9.27
C LEU A 78 -4.46 12.42 -8.00
N VAL A 79 -4.54 11.41 -7.16
CA VAL A 79 -3.63 11.30 -6.03
C VAL A 79 -2.93 9.97 -6.16
N TYR A 80 -1.59 10.01 -6.23
CA TYR A 80 -0.79 8.82 -6.30
C TYR A 80 -0.33 8.47 -4.89
N PHE A 81 -0.66 7.26 -4.46
CA PHE A 81 -0.27 6.76 -3.15
C PHE A 81 0.86 5.75 -3.38
N ASN A 82 2.06 6.10 -2.97
CA ASN A 82 3.22 5.23 -3.15
C ASN A 82 3.51 4.56 -1.80
N VAL A 83 3.16 3.29 -1.70
CA VAL A 83 3.21 2.53 -0.46
C VAL A 83 4.51 1.75 -0.39
N ASP A 84 5.35 2.05 0.59
CA ASP A 84 6.59 1.32 0.80
C ASP A 84 6.26 -0.11 1.23
N LYS A 85 6.79 -1.10 0.51
CA LYS A 85 6.47 -2.51 0.72
C LYS A 85 6.92 -3.05 2.08
N THR A 86 7.85 -2.40 2.70
CA THR A 86 8.40 -2.85 3.97
C THR A 86 7.82 -2.10 5.15
N SER A 87 7.84 -0.79 5.10
CA SER A 87 7.43 0.04 6.25
C SER A 87 5.97 0.42 6.25
N GLY A 88 5.32 0.41 5.10
CA GLY A 88 3.96 0.93 4.99
C GLY A 88 3.88 2.44 4.92
N SER A 89 5.02 3.13 4.91
CA SER A 89 5.02 4.57 4.74
C SER A 89 4.45 4.88 3.36
N THR A 90 3.43 5.69 3.28
CA THR A 90 2.72 5.97 2.03
C THR A 90 2.82 7.45 1.70
N LYS A 91 3.56 7.75 0.66
CA LYS A 91 3.72 9.12 0.21
C LYS A 91 2.64 9.46 -0.80
N MET A 92 2.00 10.60 -0.61
CA MET A 92 0.92 11.04 -1.48
C MET A 92 1.38 12.19 -2.35
N VAL A 93 1.08 12.11 -3.65
CA VAL A 93 1.37 13.17 -4.61
C VAL A 93 0.09 13.48 -5.37
N GLU A 94 -0.34 14.72 -5.32
CA GLU A 94 -1.53 15.15 -6.05
C GLU A 94 -1.12 15.66 -7.43
N TYR A 95 -1.83 15.25 -8.45
CA TYR A 95 -1.56 15.70 -9.81
C TYR A 95 -2.86 16.22 -10.44
N VAL A 96 -2.82 17.42 -10.96
CA VAL A 96 -3.97 18.03 -11.65
C VAL A 96 -3.63 18.04 -13.13
N PRO A 97 -4.15 17.09 -13.91
CA PRO A 97 -3.78 16.93 -15.32
C PRO A 97 -4.03 18.17 -16.18
N THR A 98 -5.14 18.82 -15.97
CA THR A 98 -5.49 19.99 -16.79
C THR A 98 -4.51 21.15 -16.60
N LEU A 99 -3.86 21.23 -15.46
CA LEU A 99 -2.92 22.29 -15.17
C LEU A 99 -1.47 21.81 -15.19
N ASP A 100 -1.30 20.50 -15.32
CA ASP A 100 0.01 19.84 -15.28
C ASP A 100 0.80 20.24 -14.03
N ILE A 101 0.12 20.23 -12.87
CA ILE A 101 0.73 20.59 -11.61
C ILE A 101 0.76 19.39 -10.68
N LYS A 102 1.93 19.13 -10.11
CA LYS A 102 2.12 18.10 -9.10
C LYS A 102 2.50 18.72 -7.78
N ASN A 103 1.86 18.28 -6.71
CA ASN A 103 2.14 18.76 -5.37
C ASN A 103 2.29 17.62 -4.39
N ASP A 104 3.20 17.81 -3.43
CA ASP A 104 3.34 16.85 -2.34
C ASP A 104 2.10 16.98 -1.46
N ALA A 105 1.40 15.90 -1.25
CA ALA A 105 0.17 15.91 -0.46
C ALA A 105 0.35 15.24 0.91
N GLY A 106 1.58 14.97 1.29
CA GLY A 106 1.89 14.44 2.63
C GLY A 106 2.19 12.96 2.65
N THR A 107 2.27 12.42 3.84
CA THR A 107 2.62 11.01 4.05
C THR A 107 1.71 10.44 5.12
N ILE A 108 1.25 9.21 4.93
CA ILE A 108 0.45 8.51 5.93
C ILE A 108 1.10 7.16 6.21
N ASN A 109 0.69 6.53 7.29
CA ASN A 109 1.13 5.18 7.60
C ASN A 109 0.01 4.23 7.20
N LEU A 110 0.27 3.32 6.28
CA LEU A 110 -0.73 2.38 5.78
C LEU A 110 -1.38 1.60 6.92
N PHE A 111 -0.61 1.23 7.93
CA PHE A 111 -1.12 0.42 9.02
C PHE A 111 -2.16 1.14 9.89
N ASP A 112 -2.31 2.43 9.75
CA ASP A 112 -3.37 3.16 10.46
C ASP A 112 -4.72 2.95 9.76
N TYR A 113 -4.73 2.35 8.59
CA TYR A 113 -5.94 2.22 7.77
C TYR A 113 -6.29 0.78 7.39
N ILE A 114 -5.59 -0.20 7.94
CA ILE A 114 -5.93 -1.60 7.69
C ILE A 114 -6.11 -2.39 8.97
#